data_bf0d164f2ab52486736da755eda6a953
#
_entry.id   bf0d164f2ab52486736da755eda6a953
#
_cell.length_a   1.000
_cell.length_b   1.000
_cell.length_c   1.000
_cell.angle_alpha   90.00
_cell.angle_beta   90.00
_cell.angle_gamma   90.00
#
_symmetry.space_group_name_H-M   'P 1'
#
loop_
_entity.id
_entity.type
_entity.pdbx_description
1 polymer ?
#
loop_
_entity_poly.entity_id
_entity_poly.type
_entity_poly.pdbx_seq_one_letter_code
_entity_poly.pdbx_strand_id
1 'polypeptide(L)'
;MAGRRRXVVGDAIRAVLPPGTPVEARETVDADGLVVAPGYVDAHMHIESSLLAPAEFARVTLARGTTTVLADAHEIVNVAGRDGQAWMIGQGGATRQTMRWAVPSCVPALDGFETAGARLDADDVAEMLDWEGVTTLGEVMDYRAVVSGDPRMGAIIAAARSRGVRLDGHCPNLSGAELGEYLWAGIDSDHCKNTAEVAVEKARLGMLLMLQEKCLTPEVVRALLELPHLPDFCLVTDDIVVDAIVSTGHLDRVGAVALERGLPPLAVLRALTLQPARRLGLDDRGTVTPGKRADLVLLRSLTELTPVVAIAGGTVVGRDGAPLTGPGPAPRHPFGGTVRIGAPDAEAARWRVDLPDGEHAFRALRVNAVDTYTEPDEVVLPVRGGVVDWQGRTAVVAVFERHTGAGGAAFAPVTGQKLGAGAFATTYAHDSHNLTVVATGEDALREAAARVVSWGGGMSLVREDGAGAGIALPIGGVMSERPADEVARATRELRAELAAWGWDNGNAFMSLSTLTLAVSPSVKITDRGLVRVVERAWEPATVG
;
A
#
# COMPACT_ATOMS: atom_id res chain seq x y z
N MET A 1 32.74 -14.74 2.31
CA MET A 1 33.80 -15.14 1.33
C MET A 1 34.62 -13.90 0.99
N ALA A 2 35.55 -13.58 1.87
CA ALA A 2 36.39 -12.39 1.74
C ALA A 2 37.28 -12.44 0.48
N GLY A 3 37.45 -11.28 -0.16
CA GLY A 3 38.40 -11.08 -1.24
C GLY A 3 38.07 -11.70 -2.60
N ARG A 4 36.89 -12.31 -2.80
CA ARG A 4 36.55 -12.93 -4.07
C ARG A 4 36.09 -11.92 -5.11
N ARG A 5 36.42 -12.17 -6.40
CA ARG A 5 36.00 -11.33 -7.56
C ARG A 5 34.74 -11.92 -8.19
N ARG A 6 33.90 -11.05 -8.69
CA ARG A 6 32.70 -11.45 -9.45
C ARG A 6 32.76 -10.88 -10.85
N UNK A 7 32.63 -11.59 -12.04
CA UNK A 7 32.61 -11.27 -13.10
C UNK A 7 31.43 -11.16 -13.46
N VAL A 8 30.97 -10.31 -13.86
CA VAL A 8 29.62 -10.11 -14.43
C VAL A 8 29.74 -9.97 -15.94
N VAL A 9 28.86 -10.62 -16.69
CA VAL A 9 28.79 -10.51 -18.16
C VAL A 9 27.33 -10.28 -18.52
N GLY A 10 27.06 -9.16 -19.16
CA GLY A 10 25.69 -8.76 -19.42
C GLY A 10 24.96 -8.51 -18.09
N ASP A 11 23.84 -9.18 -17.90
CA ASP A 11 23.04 -9.07 -16.67
C ASP A 11 23.26 -10.23 -15.69
N ALA A 12 24.25 -11.13 -15.96
CA ALA A 12 24.44 -12.34 -15.16
C ALA A 12 25.82 -12.39 -14.49
N ILE A 13 25.87 -13.04 -13.33
CA ILE A 13 27.12 -13.39 -12.63
C ILE A 13 27.74 -14.57 -13.39
N ARG A 14 28.86 -14.33 -14.06
CA ARG A 14 29.55 -15.37 -14.79
C ARG A 14 30.42 -16.24 -13.90
N ALA A 15 31.09 -15.61 -12.93
CA ALA A 15 32.00 -16.36 -12.06
C ALA A 15 32.18 -15.67 -10.73
N VAL A 16 32.51 -16.49 -9.70
CA VAL A 16 32.97 -16.04 -8.39
C VAL A 16 34.37 -16.64 -8.21
N LEU A 17 35.39 -15.79 -8.33
CA LEU A 17 36.77 -16.20 -8.50
C LEU A 17 37.61 -15.97 -7.23
N PRO A 18 38.69 -16.74 -7.01
CA PRO A 18 39.62 -16.48 -5.91
C PRO A 18 40.24 -15.06 -5.99
N PRO A 19 40.73 -14.57 -4.84
CA PRO A 19 41.47 -13.29 -4.85
C PRO A 19 42.66 -13.34 -5.79
N GLY A 20 42.97 -12.25 -6.45
CA GLY A 20 44.12 -12.15 -7.34
C GLY A 20 43.95 -12.77 -8.72
N THR A 21 42.85 -13.49 -9.00
CA THR A 21 42.61 -14.04 -10.32
C THR A 21 42.55 -12.90 -11.37
N PRO A 22 43.38 -12.94 -12.43
CA PRO A 22 43.32 -11.92 -13.45
C PRO A 22 41.98 -11.96 -14.19
N VAL A 23 41.37 -10.80 -14.37
CA VAL A 23 40.11 -10.66 -15.13
C VAL A 23 40.20 -9.36 -15.93
N GLU A 24 39.96 -9.46 -17.23
CA GLU A 24 39.77 -8.26 -18.06
C GLU A 24 38.33 -7.82 -17.96
N ALA A 25 38.09 -6.54 -17.72
CA ALA A 25 36.75 -5.96 -17.57
C ALA A 25 36.73 -4.54 -18.12
N ARG A 26 35.61 -4.13 -18.69
CA ARG A 26 35.40 -2.77 -19.15
C ARG A 26 35.25 -1.80 -17.97
N GLU A 27 34.68 -2.28 -16.89
CA GLU A 27 34.43 -1.50 -15.68
C GLU A 27 34.73 -2.36 -14.45
N THR A 28 35.29 -1.75 -13.43
CA THR A 28 35.56 -2.41 -12.16
C THR A 28 34.91 -1.61 -11.03
N VAL A 29 34.13 -2.28 -10.20
CA VAL A 29 33.58 -1.71 -8.98
C VAL A 29 34.43 -2.22 -7.82
N ASP A 30 35.08 -1.29 -7.12
CA ASP A 30 35.91 -1.64 -5.95
C ASP A 30 34.96 -2.03 -4.79
N ALA A 31 35.12 -3.23 -4.28
CA ALA A 31 34.35 -3.78 -3.18
C ALA A 31 35.23 -4.10 -1.96
N ASP A 32 36.45 -3.53 -1.90
CA ASP A 32 37.36 -3.85 -0.78
C ASP A 32 36.73 -3.39 0.54
N GLY A 33 36.75 -4.29 1.52
CA GLY A 33 36.13 -4.05 2.83
C GLY A 33 34.62 -4.16 2.85
N LEU A 34 33.95 -4.38 1.70
CA LEU A 34 32.49 -4.46 1.63
C LEU A 34 31.98 -5.90 1.54
N VAL A 35 30.76 -6.10 2.02
CA VAL A 35 30.03 -7.37 1.88
C VAL A 35 29.21 -7.30 0.58
N VAL A 36 29.44 -8.24 -0.33
CA VAL A 36 28.63 -8.37 -1.54
C VAL A 36 27.48 -9.34 -1.27
N ALA A 37 26.26 -8.85 -1.37
CA ALA A 37 25.03 -9.60 -1.14
C ALA A 37 24.11 -9.51 -2.36
N PRO A 38 23.10 -10.40 -2.47
CA PRO A 38 22.10 -10.24 -3.55
C PRO A 38 21.29 -8.96 -3.37
N GLY A 39 20.76 -8.43 -4.46
CA GLY A 39 19.78 -7.36 -4.41
C GLY A 39 18.52 -7.78 -3.66
N TYR A 40 17.88 -6.82 -3.02
CA TYR A 40 16.69 -7.06 -2.21
C TYR A 40 15.48 -7.32 -3.11
N VAL A 41 14.59 -8.18 -2.63
CA VAL A 41 13.37 -8.59 -3.30
C VAL A 41 12.20 -8.28 -2.37
N ASP A 42 11.26 -7.45 -2.84
CA ASP A 42 10.03 -7.16 -2.10
C ASP A 42 8.93 -8.08 -2.62
N ALA A 43 8.46 -8.97 -1.77
CA ALA A 43 7.48 -9.98 -2.17
C ALA A 43 6.03 -9.51 -2.05
N HIS A 44 5.79 -8.27 -1.58
CA HIS A 44 4.45 -7.70 -1.51
C HIS A 44 4.53 -6.20 -1.26
N MET A 45 4.00 -5.41 -2.21
CA MET A 45 3.91 -3.96 -2.03
C MET A 45 2.97 -3.34 -3.07
N HIS A 46 2.62 -2.06 -2.85
CA HIS A 46 1.76 -1.26 -3.71
C HIS A 46 2.56 -0.05 -4.19
N ILE A 47 2.88 0.01 -5.49
CA ILE A 47 3.64 1.14 -6.05
C ILE A 47 2.88 2.45 -5.83
N GLU A 48 1.55 2.40 -6.01
CA GLU A 48 0.67 3.56 -5.89
C GLU A 48 0.72 4.18 -4.50
N SER A 49 0.93 3.39 -3.44
CA SER A 49 1.06 3.90 -2.07
C SER A 49 2.26 4.82 -1.89
N SER A 50 3.27 4.68 -2.76
CA SER A 50 4.37 5.64 -2.78
C SER A 50 3.96 7.00 -3.38
N LEU A 51 2.81 7.07 -4.04
CA LEU A 51 2.29 8.19 -4.84
C LEU A 51 3.11 8.44 -6.12
N LEU A 52 3.99 7.51 -6.50
CA LEU A 52 4.88 7.63 -7.66
C LEU A 52 4.43 6.72 -8.80
N ALA A 53 4.68 7.15 -10.03
CA ALA A 53 4.59 6.26 -11.18
C ALA A 53 5.73 5.22 -11.15
N PRO A 54 5.55 4.05 -11.80
CA PRO A 54 6.52 2.94 -11.67
C PRO A 54 7.97 3.28 -12.02
N ALA A 55 8.21 4.11 -13.02
CA ALA A 55 9.59 4.47 -13.41
C ALA A 55 10.31 5.28 -12.32
N GLU A 56 9.58 6.22 -11.70
CA GLU A 56 10.17 7.06 -10.65
C GLU A 56 10.30 6.28 -9.33
N PHE A 57 9.34 5.41 -9.03
CA PHE A 57 9.44 4.45 -7.92
C PHE A 57 10.71 3.60 -8.08
N ALA A 58 10.89 2.99 -9.28
CA ALA A 58 12.07 2.16 -9.55
C ALA A 58 13.38 2.94 -9.36
N ARG A 59 13.42 4.20 -9.83
CA ARG A 59 14.62 5.03 -9.73
C ARG A 59 15.10 5.15 -8.28
N VAL A 60 14.19 5.45 -7.36
CA VAL A 60 14.57 5.70 -5.96
C VAL A 60 14.79 4.40 -5.17
N THR A 61 14.00 3.36 -5.43
CA THR A 61 14.09 2.10 -4.67
C THR A 61 15.26 1.22 -5.14
N LEU A 62 15.63 1.27 -6.43
CA LEU A 62 16.85 0.60 -6.93
C LEU A 62 18.09 1.11 -6.20
N ALA A 63 18.18 2.41 -5.93
CA ALA A 63 19.31 2.98 -5.21
C ALA A 63 19.39 2.47 -3.76
N ARG A 64 18.24 2.09 -3.19
CA ARG A 64 18.14 1.48 -1.86
C ARG A 64 18.35 -0.03 -1.88
N GLY A 65 18.70 -0.59 -3.05
CA GLY A 65 19.01 -2.01 -3.18
C GLY A 65 17.83 -2.90 -3.53
N THR A 66 16.61 -2.38 -3.65
CA THR A 66 15.44 -3.17 -4.03
C THR A 66 15.43 -3.37 -5.53
N THR A 67 15.94 -4.50 -5.99
CA THR A 67 16.11 -4.80 -7.42
C THR A 67 14.91 -5.52 -8.03
N THR A 68 14.05 -6.08 -7.18
CA THR A 68 12.86 -6.83 -7.61
C THR A 68 11.71 -6.52 -6.68
N VAL A 69 10.50 -6.34 -7.25
CA VAL A 69 9.26 -6.19 -6.47
C VAL A 69 8.15 -7.07 -7.05
N LEU A 70 7.27 -7.56 -6.20
CA LEU A 70 5.93 -8.02 -6.57
C LEU A 70 4.98 -6.88 -6.22
N ALA A 71 4.40 -6.27 -7.22
CA ALA A 71 3.48 -5.15 -7.06
C ALA A 71 2.04 -5.64 -7.23
N ASP A 72 1.20 -5.38 -6.23
CA ASP A 72 -0.25 -5.58 -6.30
C ASP A 72 -0.86 -4.20 -6.62
N ALA A 73 -1.25 -4.01 -7.88
CA ALA A 73 -1.70 -2.70 -8.36
C ALA A 73 -3.20 -2.48 -8.15
N HIS A 74 -3.75 -2.94 -7.01
CA HIS A 74 -5.19 -2.90 -6.80
C HIS A 74 -5.75 -1.47 -6.73
N GLU A 75 -4.92 -0.48 -6.36
CA GLU A 75 -5.36 0.92 -6.29
C GLU A 75 -5.79 1.44 -7.67
N ILE A 76 -4.87 1.38 -8.65
CA ILE A 76 -5.20 1.85 -10.00
C ILE A 76 -6.22 0.90 -10.68
N VAL A 77 -6.25 -0.38 -10.31
CA VAL A 77 -7.22 -1.32 -10.87
C VAL A 77 -8.62 -1.02 -10.33
N ASN A 78 -8.76 -0.60 -9.07
CA ASN A 78 -10.07 -0.14 -8.55
C ASN A 78 -10.57 1.11 -9.30
N VAL A 79 -9.68 1.91 -9.86
CA VAL A 79 -10.05 3.13 -10.61
C VAL A 79 -10.27 2.85 -12.09
N ALA A 80 -9.38 2.08 -12.71
CA ALA A 80 -9.30 1.97 -14.19
C ALA A 80 -9.31 0.51 -14.69
N GLY A 81 -9.57 -0.43 -13.80
CA GLY A 81 -9.71 -1.83 -14.19
C GLY A 81 -8.48 -2.40 -14.85
N ARG A 82 -8.70 -3.28 -15.80
CA ARG A 82 -7.67 -3.98 -16.55
C ARG A 82 -6.71 -3.03 -17.27
N ASP A 83 -7.20 -1.87 -17.75
CA ASP A 83 -6.35 -0.87 -18.40
C ASP A 83 -5.34 -0.26 -17.41
N GLY A 84 -5.73 -0.11 -16.14
CA GLY A 84 -4.82 0.32 -15.08
C GLY A 84 -3.67 -0.67 -14.88
N GLN A 85 -4.00 -1.95 -14.74
CA GLN A 85 -2.99 -3.02 -14.61
C GLN A 85 -2.07 -3.07 -15.82
N ALA A 86 -2.64 -3.03 -17.04
CA ALA A 86 -1.86 -3.09 -18.27
C ALA A 86 -0.88 -1.92 -18.39
N TRP A 87 -1.32 -0.73 -18.00
CA TRP A 87 -0.47 0.47 -17.99
C TRP A 87 0.69 0.31 -17.00
N MET A 88 0.40 -0.15 -15.77
CA MET A 88 1.44 -0.38 -14.75
C MET A 88 2.50 -1.38 -15.26
N ILE A 89 2.06 -2.48 -15.86
CA ILE A 89 2.96 -3.50 -16.44
C ILE A 89 3.85 -2.86 -17.51
N GLY A 90 3.26 -2.08 -18.41
CA GLY A 90 3.99 -1.40 -19.48
C GLY A 90 5.04 -0.42 -18.94
N GLN A 91 4.68 0.36 -17.91
CA GLN A 91 5.62 1.30 -17.28
C GLN A 91 6.74 0.56 -16.55
N GLY A 92 6.41 -0.50 -15.83
CA GLY A 92 7.39 -1.31 -15.10
C GLY A 92 8.40 -1.97 -16.03
N GLY A 93 7.93 -2.47 -17.19
CA GLY A 93 8.77 -3.11 -18.20
C GLY A 93 9.85 -2.21 -18.79
N ALA A 94 9.69 -0.89 -18.68
CA ALA A 94 10.67 0.08 -19.16
C ALA A 94 11.78 0.37 -18.15
N THR A 95 11.75 -0.23 -16.96
CA THR A 95 12.71 0.04 -15.87
C THR A 95 13.78 -1.06 -15.77
N ARG A 96 14.85 -0.79 -15.02
CA ARG A 96 15.85 -1.82 -14.68
C ARG A 96 15.44 -2.68 -13.50
N GLN A 97 14.43 -2.24 -12.73
CA GLN A 97 13.89 -3.03 -11.63
C GLN A 97 13.03 -4.16 -12.21
N THR A 98 13.23 -5.36 -11.73
CA THR A 98 12.34 -6.46 -12.11
C THR A 98 11.02 -6.27 -11.37
N MET A 99 9.95 -6.00 -12.09
CA MET A 99 8.62 -5.92 -11.52
C MET A 99 7.83 -7.16 -11.90
N ARG A 100 7.35 -7.88 -10.92
CA ARG A 100 6.34 -8.93 -11.06
C ARG A 100 5.03 -8.35 -10.57
N TRP A 101 3.94 -8.87 -11.08
CA TRP A 101 2.64 -8.28 -10.82
C TRP A 101 1.69 -9.31 -10.23
N ALA A 102 0.88 -8.86 -9.27
CA ALA A 102 -0.25 -9.61 -8.79
C ALA A 102 -1.52 -9.12 -9.50
N VAL A 103 -2.46 -10.00 -9.74
CA VAL A 103 -3.82 -9.61 -10.16
C VAL A 103 -4.64 -9.37 -8.88
N PRO A 104 -5.22 -8.20 -8.70
CA PRO A 104 -6.03 -7.95 -7.50
C PRO A 104 -7.20 -8.92 -7.36
N SER A 105 -7.43 -9.41 -6.17
CA SER A 105 -8.55 -10.29 -5.83
C SER A 105 -9.79 -9.51 -5.42
N CYS A 106 -9.60 -8.26 -4.97
CA CYS A 106 -10.61 -7.46 -4.27
C CYS A 106 -10.84 -6.13 -5.02
N VAL A 107 -11.50 -6.23 -6.18
CA VAL A 107 -11.93 -5.06 -6.96
C VAL A 107 -13.41 -5.23 -7.27
N PRO A 108 -14.30 -4.50 -6.58
CA PRO A 108 -14.05 -3.63 -5.42
C PRO A 108 -13.65 -4.44 -4.17
N ALA A 109 -13.15 -3.76 -3.13
CA ALA A 109 -12.72 -4.41 -1.90
C ALA A 109 -13.87 -5.14 -1.22
N LEU A 110 -15.05 -4.53 -1.14
CA LEU A 110 -16.25 -5.18 -0.60
C LEU A 110 -17.41 -5.03 -1.62
N ASP A 111 -17.59 -6.06 -2.41
CA ASP A 111 -18.57 -6.05 -3.51
C ASP A 111 -20.00 -5.78 -2.98
N GLY A 112 -20.70 -4.85 -3.62
CA GLY A 112 -22.06 -4.45 -3.25
C GLY A 112 -22.14 -3.31 -2.23
N PHE A 113 -21.05 -2.99 -1.54
CA PHE A 113 -21.05 -1.98 -0.46
C PHE A 113 -20.38 -0.66 -0.88
N GLU A 114 -19.77 -0.61 -2.05
CA GLU A 114 -19.10 0.59 -2.53
C GLU A 114 -19.16 0.67 -4.05
N THR A 115 -18.92 1.84 -4.60
CA THR A 115 -18.77 2.04 -6.04
C THR A 115 -17.28 2.23 -6.35
N ALA A 116 -16.72 1.33 -7.15
CA ALA A 116 -15.36 1.47 -7.66
C ALA A 116 -15.40 1.76 -9.17
N GLY A 117 -14.28 2.12 -9.75
CA GLY A 117 -14.16 2.37 -11.18
C GLY A 117 -14.18 1.10 -12.02
N ALA A 118 -14.02 -0.05 -11.37
CA ALA A 118 -14.05 -1.36 -12.04
C ALA A 118 -14.59 -2.44 -11.10
N ARG A 119 -14.93 -3.57 -11.70
CA ARG A 119 -15.29 -4.78 -10.97
C ARG A 119 -14.67 -5.94 -11.73
N LEU A 120 -13.81 -6.72 -11.05
CA LEU A 120 -13.21 -7.92 -11.63
C LEU A 120 -13.99 -9.15 -11.18
N ASP A 121 -14.33 -10.00 -12.12
CA ASP A 121 -14.87 -11.33 -11.78
C ASP A 121 -13.80 -12.42 -12.04
N ALA A 122 -14.20 -13.68 -11.89
CA ALA A 122 -13.27 -14.79 -12.03
C ALA A 122 -12.70 -14.94 -13.45
N ASP A 123 -13.48 -14.57 -14.47
CA ASP A 123 -13.01 -14.62 -15.87
C ASP A 123 -11.99 -13.52 -16.14
N ASP A 124 -12.23 -12.31 -15.62
CA ASP A 124 -11.25 -11.20 -15.71
C ASP A 124 -9.93 -11.60 -15.03
N VAL A 125 -10.03 -12.10 -13.80
CA VAL A 125 -8.85 -12.53 -13.04
C VAL A 125 -8.11 -13.65 -13.80
N ALA A 126 -8.84 -14.63 -14.32
CA ALA A 126 -8.26 -15.74 -15.09
C ALA A 126 -7.47 -15.22 -16.29
N GLU A 127 -8.04 -14.29 -17.07
CA GLU A 127 -7.36 -13.71 -18.21
C GLU A 127 -6.12 -12.89 -17.81
N MET A 128 -6.25 -12.06 -16.77
CA MET A 128 -5.14 -11.21 -16.30
C MET A 128 -3.98 -12.04 -15.71
N LEU A 129 -4.28 -13.19 -15.11
CA LEU A 129 -3.25 -14.11 -14.61
C LEU A 129 -2.40 -14.72 -15.74
N ASP A 130 -2.90 -14.71 -16.96
CA ASP A 130 -2.16 -15.20 -18.14
C ASP A 130 -1.28 -14.10 -18.78
N TRP A 131 -1.30 -12.86 -18.28
CA TRP A 131 -0.50 -11.76 -18.83
C TRP A 131 0.99 -11.91 -18.46
N GLU A 132 1.87 -11.46 -19.36
CA GLU A 132 3.32 -11.53 -19.14
C GLU A 132 3.72 -10.72 -17.89
N GLY A 133 4.51 -11.33 -17.02
CA GLY A 133 4.99 -10.70 -15.79
C GLY A 133 4.06 -10.83 -14.59
N VAL A 134 2.84 -11.34 -14.82
CA VAL A 134 1.90 -11.63 -13.73
C VAL A 134 2.19 -13.02 -13.17
N THR A 135 2.29 -13.14 -11.85
CA THR A 135 2.74 -14.38 -11.20
C THR A 135 1.92 -14.79 -9.98
N THR A 136 1.01 -13.93 -9.52
CA THR A 136 0.39 -14.09 -8.20
C THR A 136 -1.06 -13.56 -8.25
N LEU A 137 -1.97 -14.18 -7.50
CA LEU A 137 -3.23 -13.55 -7.13
C LEU A 137 -2.93 -12.60 -5.97
N GLY A 138 -3.29 -11.34 -6.09
CA GLY A 138 -3.07 -10.30 -5.09
C GLY A 138 -3.79 -10.59 -3.78
N GLU A 139 -3.44 -9.82 -2.77
CA GLU A 139 -3.91 -10.07 -1.40
C GLU A 139 -5.42 -10.29 -1.31
N VAL A 140 -5.80 -11.39 -0.66
CA VAL A 140 -7.20 -11.73 -0.46
C VAL A 140 -7.68 -11.07 0.84
N MET A 141 -8.06 -9.78 0.71
CA MET A 141 -8.45 -8.94 1.86
C MET A 141 -9.82 -9.31 2.42
N ASP A 142 -10.74 -9.76 1.55
CA ASP A 142 -12.06 -10.18 2.01
C ASP A 142 -12.01 -11.62 2.56
N TYR A 143 -11.20 -11.79 3.64
CA TYR A 143 -11.04 -13.10 4.27
C TYR A 143 -12.38 -13.63 4.81
N ARG A 144 -13.31 -12.74 5.14
CA ARG A 144 -14.66 -13.16 5.59
C ARG A 144 -15.42 -13.86 4.46
N ALA A 145 -15.27 -13.39 3.22
CA ALA A 145 -15.84 -14.07 2.06
C ALA A 145 -15.25 -15.47 1.89
N VAL A 146 -13.93 -15.61 2.11
CA VAL A 146 -13.29 -16.94 2.03
C VAL A 146 -13.86 -17.89 3.08
N VAL A 147 -13.87 -17.45 4.34
CA VAL A 147 -14.31 -18.28 5.48
C VAL A 147 -15.80 -18.64 5.36
N SER A 148 -16.63 -17.73 4.86
CA SER A 148 -18.06 -17.99 4.70
C SER A 148 -18.42 -18.78 3.42
N GLY A 149 -17.45 -19.03 2.54
CA GLY A 149 -17.69 -19.74 1.29
C GLY A 149 -18.40 -18.90 0.23
N ASP A 150 -18.10 -17.62 0.14
CA ASP A 150 -18.69 -16.71 -0.85
C ASP A 150 -18.40 -17.22 -2.27
N PRO A 151 -19.43 -17.38 -3.13
CA PRO A 151 -19.24 -17.96 -4.46
C PRO A 151 -18.33 -17.13 -5.38
N ARG A 152 -18.36 -15.78 -5.30
CA ARG A 152 -17.52 -14.93 -6.14
C ARG A 152 -16.04 -15.11 -5.76
N MET A 153 -15.74 -14.99 -4.46
CA MET A 153 -14.36 -15.15 -3.98
C MET A 153 -13.86 -16.57 -4.24
N GLY A 154 -14.72 -17.57 -4.04
CA GLY A 154 -14.39 -18.97 -4.34
C GLY A 154 -14.03 -19.18 -5.82
N ALA A 155 -14.75 -18.55 -6.74
CA ALA A 155 -14.47 -18.65 -8.18
C ALA A 155 -13.13 -17.96 -8.55
N ILE A 156 -12.84 -16.80 -7.95
CA ILE A 156 -11.56 -16.08 -8.15
C ILE A 156 -10.38 -16.94 -7.66
N ILE A 157 -10.51 -17.51 -6.47
CA ILE A 157 -9.47 -18.39 -5.89
C ILE A 157 -9.27 -19.63 -6.78
N ALA A 158 -10.37 -20.23 -7.26
CA ALA A 158 -10.30 -21.41 -8.13
C ALA A 158 -9.60 -21.08 -9.46
N ALA A 159 -9.85 -19.90 -10.04
CA ALA A 159 -9.18 -19.46 -11.26
C ALA A 159 -7.65 -19.35 -11.05
N ALA A 160 -7.21 -18.81 -9.92
CA ALA A 160 -5.79 -18.71 -9.57
C ALA A 160 -5.16 -20.09 -9.32
N ARG A 161 -5.84 -20.94 -8.54
CA ARG A 161 -5.33 -22.28 -8.21
C ARG A 161 -5.18 -23.15 -9.47
N SER A 162 -6.11 -23.03 -10.43
CA SER A 162 -6.04 -23.81 -11.68
C SER A 162 -4.80 -23.46 -12.53
N ARG A 163 -4.22 -22.28 -12.32
CA ARG A 163 -3.00 -21.82 -12.98
C ARG A 163 -1.73 -22.09 -12.18
N GLY A 164 -1.85 -22.58 -10.96
CA GLY A 164 -0.70 -22.88 -10.10
C GLY A 164 0.05 -21.65 -9.62
N VAL A 165 -0.57 -20.47 -9.67
CA VAL A 165 0.05 -19.25 -9.16
C VAL A 165 -0.07 -19.18 -7.64
N ARG A 166 0.79 -18.37 -7.02
CA ARG A 166 0.70 -18.11 -5.58
C ARG A 166 -0.51 -17.21 -5.29
N LEU A 167 -1.08 -17.39 -4.09
CA LEU A 167 -2.17 -16.55 -3.58
C LEU A 167 -1.65 -15.79 -2.36
N ASP A 168 -1.66 -14.47 -2.42
CA ASP A 168 -1.24 -13.66 -1.27
C ASP A 168 -2.42 -13.43 -0.33
N GLY A 169 -2.11 -13.38 0.96
CA GLY A 169 -3.11 -13.25 1.99
C GLY A 169 -3.06 -11.94 2.74
N HIS A 170 -4.24 -11.57 3.25
CA HIS A 170 -4.45 -10.41 4.11
C HIS A 170 -5.52 -10.80 5.13
N CYS A 171 -5.10 -11.24 6.32
CA CYS A 171 -6.06 -11.78 7.31
C CYS A 171 -5.66 -11.37 8.73
N PRO A 172 -5.84 -10.07 9.08
CA PRO A 172 -5.38 -9.54 10.36
C PRO A 172 -6.02 -10.29 11.54
N ASN A 173 -5.17 -10.84 12.40
CA ASN A 173 -5.55 -11.57 13.61
C ASN A 173 -6.50 -12.77 13.38
N LEU A 174 -6.61 -13.26 12.16
CA LEU A 174 -7.37 -14.49 11.88
C LEU A 174 -6.65 -15.67 12.52
N SER A 175 -7.40 -16.55 13.21
CA SER A 175 -6.84 -17.63 14.01
C SER A 175 -7.81 -18.81 14.07
N GLY A 176 -7.34 -19.93 14.63
CA GLY A 176 -8.17 -21.10 14.89
C GLY A 176 -8.78 -21.72 13.63
N ALA A 177 -10.04 -22.14 13.72
CA ALA A 177 -10.72 -22.82 12.62
C ALA A 177 -10.85 -21.93 11.38
N GLU A 178 -11.11 -20.64 11.55
CA GLU A 178 -11.24 -19.71 10.43
C GLU A 178 -9.91 -19.58 9.67
N LEU A 179 -8.78 -19.54 10.39
CA LEU A 179 -7.46 -19.56 9.75
C LEU A 179 -7.25 -20.87 8.97
N GLY A 180 -7.75 -21.98 9.52
CA GLY A 180 -7.71 -23.26 8.82
C GLY A 180 -8.45 -23.24 7.48
N GLU A 181 -9.64 -22.63 7.44
CA GLU A 181 -10.42 -22.49 6.20
C GLU A 181 -9.70 -21.59 5.17
N TYR A 182 -9.08 -20.51 5.64
CA TYR A 182 -8.33 -19.59 4.78
C TYR A 182 -7.11 -20.30 4.14
N LEU A 183 -6.36 -21.06 4.94
CA LEU A 183 -5.25 -21.89 4.45
C LEU A 183 -5.75 -23.01 3.51
N TRP A 184 -6.89 -23.64 3.83
CA TRP A 184 -7.50 -24.69 2.99
C TRP A 184 -7.86 -24.15 1.61
N ALA A 185 -8.25 -22.88 1.53
CA ALA A 185 -8.54 -22.23 0.24
C ALA A 185 -7.26 -22.07 -0.62
N GLY A 186 -6.06 -22.22 -0.02
CA GLY A 186 -4.78 -22.17 -0.73
C GLY A 186 -4.01 -20.87 -0.52
N ILE A 187 -4.46 -20.02 0.40
CA ILE A 187 -3.82 -18.74 0.68
C ILE A 187 -2.80 -18.98 1.80
N ASP A 188 -1.50 -18.91 1.47
CA ASP A 188 -0.43 -19.40 2.34
C ASP A 188 0.55 -18.32 2.80
N SER A 189 0.15 -17.04 2.75
CA SER A 189 0.95 -15.93 3.27
C SER A 189 0.07 -14.92 4.01
N ASP A 190 0.70 -14.04 4.81
CA ASP A 190 0.01 -12.93 5.47
C ASP A 190 1.03 -11.85 5.81
N HIS A 191 0.68 -10.59 5.50
CA HIS A 191 1.53 -9.44 5.79
C HIS A 191 0.92 -8.50 6.84
N CYS A 192 -0.21 -8.88 7.43
CA CYS A 192 -0.92 -8.03 8.39
C CYS A 192 -0.21 -7.92 9.74
N LYS A 193 -0.51 -6.84 10.46
CA LYS A 193 -0.11 -6.73 11.86
C LYS A 193 -0.94 -7.72 12.69
N ASN A 194 -0.25 -8.60 13.39
CA ASN A 194 -0.86 -9.64 14.22
C ASN A 194 -0.38 -9.52 15.67
N THR A 195 -1.14 -10.09 16.60
CA THR A 195 -0.60 -10.34 17.95
C THR A 195 0.49 -11.42 17.87
N ALA A 196 1.33 -11.48 18.90
CA ALA A 196 2.41 -12.48 18.95
C ALA A 196 1.87 -13.92 18.86
N GLU A 197 0.76 -14.18 19.53
CA GLU A 197 0.12 -15.51 19.57
C GLU A 197 -0.34 -15.91 18.16
N VAL A 198 -1.00 -14.99 17.46
CA VAL A 198 -1.51 -15.24 16.10
C VAL A 198 -0.35 -15.41 15.11
N ALA A 199 0.69 -14.58 15.21
CA ALA A 199 1.88 -14.71 14.35
C ALA A 199 2.54 -16.08 14.51
N VAL A 200 2.66 -16.56 15.75
CA VAL A 200 3.22 -17.90 16.04
C VAL A 200 2.29 -18.99 15.50
N GLU A 201 0.98 -18.85 15.67
CA GLU A 201 0.02 -19.83 15.14
C GLU A 201 0.14 -19.94 13.62
N LYS A 202 0.13 -18.81 12.93
CA LYS A 202 0.27 -18.76 11.47
C LYS A 202 1.58 -19.44 11.03
N ALA A 203 2.69 -19.10 11.67
CA ALA A 203 3.99 -19.72 11.38
C ALA A 203 4.00 -21.24 11.59
N ARG A 204 3.39 -21.70 12.70
CA ARG A 204 3.30 -23.15 13.01
C ARG A 204 2.44 -23.91 12.01
N LEU A 205 1.44 -23.26 11.43
CA LEU A 205 0.58 -23.87 10.41
C LEU A 205 1.20 -23.80 9.01
N GLY A 206 2.43 -23.23 8.89
CA GLY A 206 3.14 -23.16 7.62
C GLY A 206 2.82 -21.95 6.76
N MET A 207 2.08 -20.98 7.29
CA MET A 207 1.81 -19.73 6.59
C MET A 207 3.09 -18.88 6.56
N LEU A 208 3.45 -18.34 5.39
CA LEU A 208 4.61 -17.47 5.26
C LEU A 208 4.28 -16.09 5.85
N LEU A 209 5.02 -15.70 6.87
CA LEU A 209 4.88 -14.35 7.42
C LEU A 209 5.67 -13.37 6.54
N MET A 210 5.00 -12.37 6.01
CA MET A 210 5.60 -11.26 5.28
C MET A 210 5.57 -10.04 6.19
N LEU A 211 6.71 -9.78 6.86
CA LEU A 211 6.77 -8.81 7.95
C LEU A 211 7.14 -7.42 7.42
N GLN A 212 6.23 -6.50 7.54
CA GLN A 212 6.48 -5.07 7.31
C GLN A 212 6.92 -4.39 8.62
N GLU A 213 7.36 -3.13 8.56
CA GLU A 213 7.91 -2.43 9.74
C GLU A 213 6.94 -2.46 10.94
N LYS A 214 5.65 -2.22 10.70
CA LYS A 214 4.62 -2.20 11.75
C LYS A 214 4.37 -3.60 12.38
N CYS A 215 4.78 -4.68 11.69
CA CYS A 215 4.65 -6.05 12.18
C CYS A 215 5.79 -6.46 13.12
N LEU A 216 6.92 -5.76 13.05
CA LEU A 216 8.14 -6.08 13.80
C LEU A 216 8.07 -5.52 15.24
N THR A 217 6.97 -5.83 15.94
CA THR A 217 6.87 -5.42 17.35
C THR A 217 7.80 -6.27 18.21
N PRO A 218 8.28 -5.74 19.35
CA PRO A 218 9.14 -6.54 20.25
C PRO A 218 8.52 -7.86 20.67
N GLU A 219 7.19 -7.90 20.86
CA GLU A 219 6.46 -9.10 21.27
C GLU A 219 6.46 -10.16 20.17
N VAL A 220 6.16 -9.76 18.94
CA VAL A 220 6.16 -10.68 17.79
C VAL A 220 7.57 -11.23 17.54
N VAL A 221 8.58 -10.36 17.51
CA VAL A 221 9.96 -10.80 17.24
C VAL A 221 10.44 -11.78 18.34
N ARG A 222 10.20 -11.45 19.62
CA ARG A 222 10.56 -12.33 20.74
C ARG A 222 9.87 -13.69 20.61
N ALA A 223 8.57 -13.72 20.32
CA ALA A 223 7.82 -14.97 20.22
C ALA A 223 8.32 -15.84 19.07
N LEU A 224 8.70 -15.24 17.94
CA LEU A 224 9.29 -15.99 16.81
C LEU A 224 10.67 -16.55 17.15
N LEU A 225 11.48 -15.78 17.89
CA LEU A 225 12.81 -16.22 18.33
C LEU A 225 12.76 -17.33 19.38
N GLU A 226 11.66 -17.43 20.13
CA GLU A 226 11.45 -18.48 21.13
C GLU A 226 11.01 -19.82 20.53
N LEU A 227 10.67 -19.84 19.23
CA LEU A 227 10.34 -21.11 18.56
C LEU A 227 11.57 -22.02 18.47
N PRO A 228 11.39 -23.36 18.43
CA PRO A 228 12.55 -24.29 18.32
C PRO A 228 13.48 -23.99 17.14
N HIS A 229 12.94 -23.37 16.09
CA HIS A 229 13.72 -22.82 14.98
C HIS A 229 12.97 -21.60 14.46
N LEU A 230 13.71 -20.59 14.07
CA LEU A 230 13.12 -19.40 13.48
C LEU A 230 12.51 -19.79 12.11
N PRO A 231 11.20 -19.57 11.90
CA PRO A 231 10.59 -19.94 10.62
C PRO A 231 11.14 -19.09 9.48
N ASP A 232 10.99 -19.57 8.25
CA ASP A 232 11.26 -18.74 7.09
C ASP A 232 10.19 -17.62 7.04
N PHE A 233 10.64 -16.41 6.72
CA PHE A 233 9.76 -15.23 6.60
C PHE A 233 10.32 -14.31 5.51
N CYS A 234 9.51 -13.40 5.00
CA CYS A 234 9.96 -12.33 4.12
C CYS A 234 9.83 -11.00 4.84
N LEU A 235 10.68 -10.05 4.48
CA LEU A 235 10.48 -8.64 4.84
C LEU A 235 9.90 -7.95 3.61
N VAL A 236 8.84 -7.16 3.82
CA VAL A 236 8.10 -6.49 2.74
C VAL A 236 7.80 -5.05 3.16
N THR A 237 7.49 -4.19 2.20
CA THR A 237 7.17 -2.80 2.52
C THR A 237 5.67 -2.54 2.60
N ASP A 238 4.84 -3.23 1.82
CA ASP A 238 3.40 -2.98 1.78
C ASP A 238 3.14 -1.53 1.36
N ASP A 239 2.43 -0.75 2.14
CA ASP A 239 2.15 0.66 1.91
C ASP A 239 3.29 1.54 2.43
N ILE A 240 4.04 2.16 1.53
CA ILE A 240 5.11 3.07 1.91
C ILE A 240 5.05 4.34 1.07
N VAL A 241 4.96 5.50 1.72
CA VAL A 241 4.89 6.79 1.05
C VAL A 241 6.28 7.29 0.70
N VAL A 242 6.38 8.03 -0.39
CA VAL A 242 7.67 8.47 -0.97
C VAL A 242 8.55 9.28 0.00
N ASP A 243 7.95 10.05 0.91
CA ASP A 243 8.75 10.83 1.88
C ASP A 243 9.56 9.91 2.80
N ALA A 244 9.01 8.75 3.17
CA ALA A 244 9.74 7.73 3.93
C ALA A 244 10.80 7.06 3.05
N ILE A 245 10.48 6.69 1.81
CA ILE A 245 11.47 6.07 0.90
C ILE A 245 12.71 6.96 0.76
N VAL A 246 12.49 8.25 0.53
CA VAL A 246 13.59 9.20 0.29
C VAL A 246 14.39 9.45 1.58
N SER A 247 13.71 9.60 2.72
CA SER A 247 14.38 9.99 3.97
C SER A 247 14.96 8.82 4.76
N THR A 248 14.25 7.69 4.83
CA THR A 248 14.66 6.58 5.70
C THR A 248 15.05 5.31 4.93
N GLY A 249 14.51 5.10 3.75
CA GLY A 249 14.82 3.93 2.93
C GLY A 249 13.58 3.11 2.56
N HIS A 250 13.83 1.99 1.93
CA HIS A 250 12.82 1.03 1.47
C HIS A 250 12.99 -0.29 2.22
N LEU A 251 13.25 -1.40 1.55
CA LEU A 251 13.55 -2.68 2.22
C LEU A 251 14.79 -2.61 3.12
N ASP A 252 15.78 -1.76 2.77
CA ASP A 252 16.94 -1.54 3.65
C ASP A 252 16.49 -1.01 5.03
N ARG A 253 15.47 -0.15 5.07
CA ARG A 253 14.91 0.35 6.33
C ARG A 253 14.16 -0.75 7.08
N VAL A 254 13.30 -1.54 6.40
CA VAL A 254 12.58 -2.64 7.07
C VAL A 254 13.57 -3.63 7.67
N GLY A 255 14.64 -3.95 6.92
CA GLY A 255 15.71 -4.82 7.41
C GLY A 255 16.44 -4.23 8.63
N ALA A 256 16.71 -2.92 8.62
CA ALA A 256 17.35 -2.26 9.76
C ALA A 256 16.47 -2.37 11.02
N VAL A 257 15.16 -2.13 10.89
CA VAL A 257 14.23 -2.31 12.01
C VAL A 257 14.23 -3.75 12.51
N ALA A 258 14.24 -4.73 11.59
CA ALA A 258 14.30 -6.15 11.98
C ALA A 258 15.56 -6.46 12.81
N LEU A 259 16.70 -5.89 12.43
CA LEU A 259 17.95 -6.01 13.19
C LEU A 259 17.85 -5.33 14.55
N GLU A 260 17.30 -4.10 14.60
CA GLU A 260 17.10 -3.36 15.85
C GLU A 260 16.19 -4.12 16.82
N ARG A 261 15.26 -4.92 16.32
CA ARG A 261 14.37 -5.77 17.13
C ARG A 261 15.03 -7.08 17.54
N GLY A 262 16.25 -7.37 17.06
CA GLY A 262 17.03 -8.53 17.50
C GLY A 262 17.01 -9.74 16.57
N LEU A 263 16.43 -9.63 15.37
CA LEU A 263 16.49 -10.74 14.41
C LEU A 263 17.94 -10.94 13.93
N PRO A 264 18.40 -12.20 13.79
CA PRO A 264 19.79 -12.47 13.40
C PRO A 264 20.11 -11.92 12.00
N PRO A 265 21.29 -11.30 11.79
CA PRO A 265 21.61 -10.64 10.51
C PRO A 265 21.50 -11.54 9.28
N LEU A 266 21.89 -12.80 9.35
CA LEU A 266 21.74 -13.72 8.22
C LEU A 266 20.28 -14.08 7.94
N ALA A 267 19.44 -14.16 8.98
CA ALA A 267 18.00 -14.38 8.79
C ALA A 267 17.37 -13.17 8.10
N VAL A 268 17.74 -11.96 8.55
CA VAL A 268 17.26 -10.71 7.93
C VAL A 268 17.70 -10.65 6.46
N LEU A 269 18.98 -10.92 6.18
CA LEU A 269 19.44 -10.91 4.78
C LEU A 269 18.70 -11.94 3.92
N ARG A 270 18.45 -13.15 4.44
CA ARG A 270 17.69 -14.17 3.72
C ARG A 270 16.25 -13.72 3.47
N ALA A 271 15.65 -13.05 4.45
CA ALA A 271 14.27 -12.52 4.35
C ALA A 271 14.15 -11.34 3.38
N LEU A 272 15.27 -10.67 3.08
CA LEU A 272 15.33 -9.59 2.07
C LEU A 272 15.69 -10.11 0.68
N THR A 273 16.18 -11.37 0.54
CA THR A 273 16.78 -11.82 -0.73
C THR A 273 16.27 -13.20 -1.16
N LEU A 274 16.72 -14.25 -0.48
CA LEU A 274 16.48 -15.63 -0.91
C LEU A 274 15.04 -16.09 -0.68
N GLN A 275 14.46 -15.76 0.48
CA GLN A 275 13.11 -16.21 0.80
C GLN A 275 12.06 -15.56 -0.11
N PRO A 276 12.06 -14.22 -0.31
CA PRO A 276 11.12 -13.65 -1.26
C PRO A 276 11.37 -14.09 -2.70
N ALA A 277 12.62 -14.29 -3.12
CA ALA A 277 12.88 -14.84 -4.46
C ALA A 277 12.23 -16.23 -4.63
N ARG A 278 12.36 -17.08 -3.61
CA ARG A 278 11.72 -18.43 -3.61
C ARG A 278 10.18 -18.29 -3.61
N ARG A 279 9.64 -17.39 -2.80
CA ARG A 279 8.18 -17.13 -2.77
C ARG A 279 7.67 -16.81 -4.17
N LEU A 280 8.42 -15.99 -4.92
CA LEU A 280 8.03 -15.54 -6.25
C LEU A 280 8.44 -16.51 -7.37
N GLY A 281 9.07 -17.64 -7.05
CA GLY A 281 9.53 -18.60 -8.05
C GLY A 281 10.69 -18.09 -8.91
N LEU A 282 11.48 -17.14 -8.39
CA LEU A 282 12.57 -16.51 -9.14
C LEU A 282 13.90 -17.24 -8.85
N ASP A 283 14.14 -18.30 -9.58
CA ASP A 283 15.34 -19.14 -9.40
C ASP A 283 16.63 -18.46 -9.89
N ASP A 284 16.53 -17.35 -10.59
CA ASP A 284 17.65 -16.64 -11.18
C ASP A 284 18.29 -15.61 -10.22
N ARG A 285 17.81 -15.46 -8.99
CA ARG A 285 18.29 -14.44 -8.04
C ARG A 285 18.25 -14.94 -6.58
N GLY A 286 18.51 -14.05 -5.61
CA GLY A 286 18.50 -14.38 -4.17
C GLY A 286 19.80 -14.96 -3.64
N THR A 287 20.77 -15.26 -4.51
CA THR A 287 22.13 -15.70 -4.13
C THR A 287 23.18 -15.11 -5.07
N VAL A 288 24.43 -15.00 -4.56
CA VAL A 288 25.58 -14.54 -5.37
C VAL A 288 26.30 -15.79 -5.92
N THR A 289 25.78 -16.33 -7.02
CA THR A 289 26.20 -17.61 -7.59
C THR A 289 26.30 -17.49 -9.12
N PRO A 290 27.29 -18.13 -9.76
CA PRO A 290 27.33 -18.13 -11.23
C PRO A 290 26.03 -18.62 -11.86
N GLY A 291 25.61 -17.95 -12.93
CA GLY A 291 24.35 -18.21 -13.61
C GLY A 291 23.18 -17.37 -13.10
N LYS A 292 23.32 -16.75 -11.92
CA LYS A 292 22.26 -15.88 -11.38
C LYS A 292 22.38 -14.47 -11.95
N ARG A 293 21.27 -13.75 -11.91
CA ARG A 293 21.21 -12.35 -12.30
C ARG A 293 22.14 -11.51 -11.43
N ALA A 294 22.80 -10.55 -12.03
CA ALA A 294 23.73 -9.67 -11.33
C ALA A 294 22.99 -8.49 -10.68
N ASP A 295 22.05 -8.84 -9.81
CA ASP A 295 21.35 -7.92 -8.91
C ASP A 295 22.07 -8.03 -7.57
N LEU A 296 22.84 -6.99 -7.22
CA LEU A 296 23.76 -7.05 -6.09
C LEU A 296 23.72 -5.76 -5.27
N VAL A 297 23.94 -5.90 -3.98
CA VAL A 297 24.22 -4.75 -3.09
C VAL A 297 25.59 -4.94 -2.45
N LEU A 298 26.34 -3.86 -2.35
CA LEU A 298 27.62 -3.81 -1.62
C LEU A 298 27.36 -3.05 -0.32
N LEU A 299 27.56 -3.70 0.80
CA LEU A 299 27.19 -3.22 2.15
C LEU A 299 28.45 -3.04 3.01
N ARG A 300 28.45 -2.10 3.94
CA ARG A 300 29.54 -1.95 4.91
C ARG A 300 29.59 -3.16 5.84
N SER A 301 28.44 -3.69 6.21
CA SER A 301 28.33 -4.87 7.08
C SER A 301 26.97 -5.53 6.90
N LEU A 302 26.75 -6.67 7.56
CA LEU A 302 25.42 -7.31 7.56
C LEU A 302 24.41 -6.60 8.48
N THR A 303 24.84 -5.56 9.18
CA THR A 303 23.98 -4.75 10.05
C THR A 303 23.78 -3.33 9.53
N GLU A 304 24.42 -2.98 8.39
CA GLU A 304 24.25 -1.68 7.72
C GLU A 304 23.72 -1.99 6.31
N LEU A 305 22.41 -1.99 6.17
CA LEU A 305 21.75 -2.53 4.98
C LEU A 305 21.53 -1.51 3.86
N THR A 306 21.79 -0.21 4.11
CA THR A 306 21.76 0.77 3.02
C THR A 306 22.98 0.53 2.12
N PRO A 307 22.77 0.29 0.81
CA PRO A 307 23.90 -0.05 -0.06
C PRO A 307 24.86 1.11 -0.26
N VAL A 308 26.16 0.81 -0.15
CA VAL A 308 27.22 1.69 -0.66
C VAL A 308 27.16 1.73 -2.18
N VAL A 309 26.90 0.55 -2.79
CA VAL A 309 26.68 0.45 -4.25
C VAL A 309 25.50 -0.49 -4.47
N ALA A 310 24.55 -0.08 -5.29
CA ALA A 310 23.45 -0.91 -5.77
C ALA A 310 23.65 -1.22 -7.25
N ILE A 311 23.48 -2.49 -7.63
CA ILE A 311 23.68 -2.98 -9.00
C ILE A 311 22.41 -3.74 -9.41
N ALA A 312 21.82 -3.39 -10.54
CA ALA A 312 20.66 -4.07 -11.11
C ALA A 312 20.99 -4.53 -12.52
N GLY A 313 20.88 -5.84 -12.76
CA GLY A 313 21.20 -6.43 -14.06
C GLY A 313 22.61 -6.07 -14.51
N GLY A 314 23.58 -6.11 -13.61
CA GLY A 314 24.99 -5.82 -13.91
C GLY A 314 25.34 -4.34 -14.07
N THR A 315 24.38 -3.44 -13.93
CA THR A 315 24.62 -1.99 -14.05
C THR A 315 24.55 -1.33 -12.68
N VAL A 316 25.51 -0.45 -12.36
CA VAL A 316 25.47 0.35 -11.12
C VAL A 316 24.33 1.36 -11.25
N VAL A 317 23.37 1.31 -10.33
CA VAL A 317 22.16 2.15 -10.36
C VAL A 317 22.09 3.14 -9.19
N GLY A 318 22.87 2.90 -8.13
CA GLY A 318 22.87 3.79 -6.97
C GLY A 318 24.19 3.74 -6.20
N ARG A 319 24.46 4.81 -5.46
CA ARG A 319 25.59 4.91 -4.50
C ARG A 319 25.11 5.57 -3.23
N ASP A 320 25.51 5.01 -2.10
CA ASP A 320 25.16 5.47 -0.74
C ASP A 320 23.66 5.75 -0.60
N GLY A 321 22.84 4.85 -1.17
CA GLY A 321 21.39 4.94 -1.11
C GLY A 321 20.75 5.98 -2.04
N ALA A 322 21.56 6.67 -2.86
CA ALA A 322 21.06 7.72 -3.77
C ALA A 322 21.12 7.23 -5.24
N PRO A 323 20.12 7.56 -6.07
CA PRO A 323 20.14 7.17 -7.47
C PRO A 323 21.20 7.93 -8.28
N LEU A 324 21.78 7.24 -9.27
CA LEU A 324 22.82 7.84 -10.15
C LEU A 324 22.21 8.60 -11.32
N THR A 325 20.92 8.43 -11.58
CA THR A 325 20.24 9.14 -12.66
C THR A 325 19.24 10.12 -12.08
N GLY A 326 19.07 11.23 -12.76
CA GLY A 326 18.02 12.19 -12.46
C GLY A 326 16.65 11.62 -12.82
N PRO A 327 15.57 12.33 -12.48
CA PRO A 327 14.23 11.91 -12.84
C PRO A 327 14.04 11.85 -14.35
N GLY A 328 13.23 10.90 -14.79
CA GLY A 328 12.82 10.77 -16.18
C GLY A 328 11.73 11.77 -16.56
N PRO A 329 11.29 11.73 -17.81
CA PRO A 329 10.14 12.55 -18.22
C PRO A 329 8.86 12.07 -17.53
N ALA A 330 7.90 12.99 -17.38
CA ALA A 330 6.58 12.65 -16.83
C ALA A 330 5.95 11.51 -17.65
N PRO A 331 5.36 10.52 -17.00
CA PRO A 331 4.78 9.38 -17.74
C PRO A 331 3.54 9.82 -18.52
N ARG A 332 3.35 9.23 -19.69
CA ARG A 332 2.10 9.40 -20.45
C ARG A 332 1.09 8.37 -19.93
N HIS A 333 -0.12 8.81 -19.69
CA HIS A 333 -1.18 7.93 -19.19
C HIS A 333 -2.56 8.34 -19.72
N PRO A 334 -3.52 7.40 -19.82
CA PRO A 334 -4.87 7.71 -20.29
C PRO A 334 -5.85 8.09 -19.18
N PHE A 335 -5.41 8.27 -17.94
CA PHE A 335 -6.28 8.31 -16.76
C PHE A 335 -6.64 9.72 -16.27
N GLY A 336 -6.47 10.75 -17.10
CA GLY A 336 -6.82 12.13 -16.74
C GLY A 336 -8.32 12.40 -16.56
N GLY A 337 -9.18 11.48 -16.99
CA GLY A 337 -10.64 11.63 -16.87
C GLY A 337 -11.29 10.68 -15.85
N THR A 338 -10.55 10.23 -14.85
CA THR A 338 -11.08 9.28 -13.86
C THR A 338 -11.84 9.95 -12.70
N VAL A 339 -11.72 11.27 -12.54
CA VAL A 339 -12.56 12.02 -11.62
C VAL A 339 -13.75 12.57 -12.42
N ARG A 340 -14.87 11.83 -12.41
CA ARG A 340 -16.02 12.10 -13.29
C ARG A 340 -17.12 12.90 -12.61
N ILE A 341 -16.78 13.64 -11.56
CA ILE A 341 -17.70 14.55 -10.87
C ILE A 341 -17.14 15.96 -10.89
N GLY A 342 -18.04 16.94 -10.86
CA GLY A 342 -17.66 18.32 -10.61
C GLY A 342 -17.33 18.57 -9.15
N ALA A 343 -16.77 19.72 -8.86
CA ALA A 343 -16.60 20.13 -7.46
C ALA A 343 -17.99 20.20 -6.79
N PRO A 344 -18.15 19.65 -5.57
CA PRO A 344 -19.45 19.72 -4.90
C PRO A 344 -19.91 21.17 -4.74
N ASP A 345 -21.12 21.45 -5.17
CA ASP A 345 -21.74 22.75 -4.96
C ASP A 345 -22.32 22.84 -3.53
N ALA A 346 -22.99 23.96 -3.23
CA ALA A 346 -23.56 24.17 -1.89
C ALA A 346 -24.63 23.14 -1.53
N GLU A 347 -25.34 22.61 -2.51
CA GLU A 347 -26.36 21.59 -2.24
C GLU A 347 -25.75 20.22 -2.03
N ALA A 348 -24.77 19.82 -2.85
CA ALA A 348 -24.06 18.54 -2.72
C ALA A 348 -23.24 18.46 -1.41
N ALA A 349 -22.79 19.60 -0.87
CA ALA A 349 -22.05 19.65 0.38
C ALA A 349 -22.94 19.57 1.63
N ARG A 350 -24.26 19.68 1.46
CA ARG A 350 -25.21 19.60 2.58
C ARG A 350 -25.50 18.15 2.93
N TRP A 351 -25.40 17.86 4.21
CA TRP A 351 -25.79 16.54 4.71
C TRP A 351 -27.30 16.50 4.93
N ARG A 352 -28.02 15.87 3.98
CA ARG A 352 -29.48 15.73 4.03
C ARG A 352 -29.89 14.37 4.57
N VAL A 353 -30.96 14.36 5.34
CA VAL A 353 -31.55 13.14 5.93
C VAL A 353 -33.09 13.23 5.86
N ASP A 354 -33.73 12.09 5.84
CA ASP A 354 -35.19 12.00 5.93
C ASP A 354 -35.58 11.80 7.41
N LEU A 355 -35.42 12.87 8.20
CA LEU A 355 -35.75 12.88 9.64
C LEU A 355 -36.52 14.16 9.96
N PRO A 356 -37.40 14.12 10.95
CA PRO A 356 -38.12 15.35 11.40
C PRO A 356 -37.14 16.29 12.11
N ASP A 357 -37.55 17.54 12.22
CA ASP A 357 -36.81 18.55 12.99
C ASP A 357 -36.62 18.08 14.44
N GLY A 358 -35.43 18.23 14.99
CA GLY A 358 -35.12 17.81 16.35
C GLY A 358 -33.68 17.36 16.52
N GLU A 359 -33.37 16.88 17.70
CA GLU A 359 -32.07 16.30 18.01
C GLU A 359 -32.09 14.79 17.70
N HIS A 360 -31.10 14.31 16.96
CA HIS A 360 -30.98 12.90 16.58
C HIS A 360 -29.58 12.40 16.86
N ALA A 361 -29.46 11.17 17.33
CA ALA A 361 -28.18 10.50 17.52
C ALA A 361 -27.72 9.88 16.20
N PHE A 362 -26.55 10.28 15.74
CA PHE A 362 -25.94 9.78 14.51
C PHE A 362 -24.76 8.86 14.84
N ARG A 363 -24.63 7.77 14.12
CA ARG A 363 -23.45 6.89 14.19
C ARG A 363 -22.23 7.63 13.65
N ALA A 364 -21.11 7.50 14.34
CA ALA A 364 -19.86 8.19 14.04
C ALA A 364 -18.69 7.21 13.92
N LEU A 365 -17.67 7.62 13.19
CA LEU A 365 -16.39 6.91 13.10
C LEU A 365 -15.43 7.55 14.09
N ARG A 366 -15.02 6.80 15.11
CA ARG A 366 -14.01 7.27 16.06
C ARG A 366 -12.63 6.88 15.55
N VAL A 367 -11.79 7.89 15.32
CA VAL A 367 -10.40 7.72 14.85
C VAL A 367 -9.47 7.80 16.05
N ASN A 368 -8.51 6.90 16.14
CA ASN A 368 -7.52 6.88 17.21
C ASN A 368 -6.15 7.37 16.73
N ALA A 369 -5.20 7.53 17.66
CA ALA A 369 -3.86 8.05 17.36
C ALA A 369 -2.84 6.96 16.98
N VAL A 370 -3.22 5.68 17.07
CA VAL A 370 -2.26 4.56 17.08
C VAL A 370 -2.25 3.77 15.76
N ASP A 371 -3.44 3.48 15.22
CA ASP A 371 -3.55 2.65 14.03
C ASP A 371 -4.63 3.19 13.08
N THR A 372 -4.97 2.41 12.06
CA THR A 372 -5.92 2.79 11.02
C THR A 372 -7.34 2.23 11.24
N TYR A 373 -7.53 1.50 12.34
CA TYR A 373 -8.85 0.97 12.67
C TYR A 373 -9.72 2.08 13.23
N THR A 374 -11.00 2.01 12.96
CA THR A 374 -12.00 2.93 13.49
C THR A 374 -12.90 2.18 14.46
N GLU A 375 -13.43 2.90 15.43
CA GLU A 375 -14.36 2.36 16.42
C GLU A 375 -15.73 3.01 16.22
N PRO A 376 -16.82 2.31 16.52
CA PRO A 376 -18.14 2.95 16.50
C PRO A 376 -18.25 3.98 17.61
N ASP A 377 -18.92 5.10 17.30
CA ASP A 377 -19.19 6.17 18.26
C ASP A 377 -20.54 6.80 17.89
N GLU A 378 -21.00 7.76 18.66
CA GLU A 378 -22.29 8.43 18.45
C GLU A 378 -22.17 9.93 18.73
N VAL A 379 -22.87 10.72 17.92
CA VAL A 379 -22.92 12.19 18.08
C VAL A 379 -24.38 12.64 17.93
N VAL A 380 -24.86 13.43 18.89
CA VAL A 380 -26.20 14.02 18.80
C VAL A 380 -26.11 15.33 18.03
N LEU A 381 -26.89 15.45 16.94
CA LEU A 381 -26.90 16.64 16.09
C LEU A 381 -28.34 17.06 15.79
N PRO A 382 -28.60 18.37 15.69
CA PRO A 382 -29.93 18.85 15.28
C PRO A 382 -30.18 18.64 13.79
N VAL A 383 -31.41 18.30 13.47
CA VAL A 383 -31.91 18.30 12.09
C VAL A 383 -32.93 19.43 11.96
N ARG A 384 -32.82 20.22 10.88
CA ARG A 384 -33.74 21.32 10.57
C ARG A 384 -34.05 21.31 9.08
N GLY A 385 -35.32 21.13 8.74
CA GLY A 385 -35.74 21.05 7.35
C GLY A 385 -35.06 19.94 6.57
N GLY A 386 -34.78 18.81 7.24
CA GLY A 386 -34.10 17.66 6.61
C GLY A 386 -32.60 17.86 6.40
N VAL A 387 -31.99 18.90 7.01
CA VAL A 387 -30.54 19.15 6.92
C VAL A 387 -29.93 18.97 8.32
N VAL A 388 -28.83 18.24 8.39
CA VAL A 388 -28.08 18.03 9.66
C VAL A 388 -27.24 19.27 9.95
N ASP A 389 -27.42 19.87 11.13
CA ASP A 389 -26.68 21.05 11.58
C ASP A 389 -25.41 20.59 12.34
N TRP A 390 -24.36 20.28 11.58
CA TRP A 390 -23.11 19.71 12.10
C TRP A 390 -21.96 20.72 12.25
N GLN A 391 -22.05 21.86 11.56
CA GLN A 391 -20.95 22.84 11.50
C GLN A 391 -20.66 23.43 12.88
N GLY A 392 -19.38 23.47 13.26
CA GLY A 392 -18.95 23.96 14.57
C GLY A 392 -19.28 23.02 15.74
N ARG A 393 -19.86 21.85 15.47
CA ARG A 393 -20.24 20.84 16.50
C ARG A 393 -19.37 19.60 16.43
N THR A 394 -19.09 19.13 15.20
CA THR A 394 -18.30 17.93 14.99
C THR A 394 -17.60 18.03 13.62
N ALA A 395 -16.58 17.23 13.41
CA ALA A 395 -16.08 17.00 12.05
C ALA A 395 -16.96 15.95 11.36
N VAL A 396 -17.02 16.02 10.03
CA VAL A 396 -17.80 15.09 9.21
C VAL A 396 -16.90 14.55 8.11
N VAL A 397 -17.02 13.25 7.81
CA VAL A 397 -16.48 12.66 6.59
C VAL A 397 -17.60 12.58 5.57
N ALA A 398 -17.32 13.03 4.34
CA ALA A 398 -18.22 12.91 3.18
C ALA A 398 -17.49 12.12 2.10
N VAL A 399 -18.15 11.12 1.52
CA VAL A 399 -17.60 10.29 0.43
C VAL A 399 -18.48 10.47 -0.80
N PHE A 400 -17.93 11.09 -1.85
CA PHE A 400 -18.62 11.39 -3.11
C PHE A 400 -18.21 10.38 -4.17
N GLU A 401 -19.18 9.73 -4.80
CA GLU A 401 -18.96 8.80 -5.90
C GLU A 401 -18.36 9.56 -7.10
N ARG A 402 -17.15 9.15 -7.55
CA ARG A 402 -16.44 9.86 -8.62
C ARG A 402 -16.25 9.07 -9.93
N HIS A 403 -16.70 7.82 -9.97
CA HIS A 403 -16.34 6.89 -11.06
C HIS A 403 -17.37 6.89 -12.20
N THR A 404 -18.66 6.91 -11.87
CA THR A 404 -19.72 6.75 -12.87
C THR A 404 -20.25 8.09 -13.39
N GLY A 405 -20.12 9.15 -12.59
CA GLY A 405 -20.74 10.43 -12.88
C GLY A 405 -22.22 10.48 -12.52
N ALA A 406 -22.77 9.42 -11.93
CA ALA A 406 -24.17 9.39 -11.50
C ALA A 406 -24.41 10.29 -10.28
N GLY A 407 -23.36 10.60 -9.56
CA GLY A 407 -23.43 11.35 -8.32
C GLY A 407 -23.83 10.46 -7.15
N GLY A 408 -23.88 11.04 -5.99
CA GLY A 408 -24.17 10.35 -4.74
C GLY A 408 -23.09 10.65 -3.72
N ALA A 409 -23.50 10.72 -2.46
CA ALA A 409 -22.57 10.93 -1.36
C ALA A 409 -23.16 10.37 -0.07
N ALA A 410 -22.27 9.89 0.79
CA ALA A 410 -22.62 9.50 2.15
C ALA A 410 -21.85 10.38 3.12
N PHE A 411 -22.46 10.63 4.27
CA PHE A 411 -21.89 11.49 5.32
C PHE A 411 -21.96 10.78 6.66
N ALA A 412 -20.95 11.01 7.51
CA ALA A 412 -20.97 10.54 8.90
C ALA A 412 -20.09 11.45 9.77
N PRO A 413 -20.41 11.60 11.06
CA PRO A 413 -19.51 12.33 11.97
C PRO A 413 -18.19 11.57 12.16
N VAL A 414 -17.11 12.33 12.38
CA VAL A 414 -15.79 11.80 12.77
C VAL A 414 -15.46 12.33 14.15
N THR A 415 -15.12 11.43 15.06
CA THR A 415 -14.73 11.76 16.44
C THR A 415 -13.31 11.27 16.74
N GLY A 416 -12.82 11.58 17.93
CA GLY A 416 -11.48 11.18 18.39
C GLY A 416 -10.37 12.13 17.98
N GLN A 417 -10.67 13.14 17.15
CA GLN A 417 -9.70 14.13 16.69
C GLN A 417 -10.13 15.54 17.12
N LYS A 418 -9.17 16.44 17.33
CA LYS A 418 -9.43 17.83 17.73
C LYS A 418 -9.05 18.77 16.60
N LEU A 419 -9.86 18.76 15.54
CA LEU A 419 -9.55 19.47 14.29
C LEU A 419 -9.84 20.98 14.42
N GLY A 420 -8.95 21.79 13.87
CA GLY A 420 -9.19 23.20 13.62
C GLY A 420 -10.19 23.41 12.48
N ALA A 421 -10.56 24.65 12.21
CA ALA A 421 -11.45 24.95 11.09
C ALA A 421 -10.73 24.67 9.75
N GLY A 422 -11.38 23.90 8.88
CA GLY A 422 -10.78 23.50 7.60
C GLY A 422 -11.34 22.20 7.07
N ALA A 423 -10.70 21.68 6.01
CA ALA A 423 -11.06 20.39 5.41
C ALA A 423 -9.87 19.76 4.69
N PHE A 424 -9.82 18.43 4.76
CA PHE A 424 -8.90 17.61 3.98
C PHE A 424 -9.70 16.80 2.97
N ALA A 425 -9.34 16.91 1.68
CA ALA A 425 -9.97 16.14 0.60
C ALA A 425 -8.94 15.25 -0.09
N THR A 426 -9.35 14.05 -0.50
CA THR A 426 -8.46 13.11 -1.19
C THR A 426 -9.23 12.20 -2.15
N THR A 427 -8.58 11.86 -3.28
CA THR A 427 -8.97 10.73 -4.12
C THR A 427 -8.08 9.50 -3.87
N TYR A 428 -7.06 9.61 -3.02
CA TYR A 428 -6.31 8.45 -2.53
C TYR A 428 -7.01 7.97 -1.25
N ALA A 429 -7.99 7.10 -1.43
CA ALA A 429 -8.91 6.65 -0.37
C ALA A 429 -9.27 5.18 -0.61
N HIS A 430 -8.61 4.31 0.11
CA HIS A 430 -8.65 2.85 -0.06
C HIS A 430 -10.07 2.27 0.08
N ASP A 431 -10.46 1.34 -0.78
CA ASP A 431 -9.80 0.96 -2.03
C ASP A 431 -10.54 1.50 -3.23
N SER A 432 -11.79 1.97 -3.02
CA SER A 432 -12.60 2.49 -4.12
C SER A 432 -12.07 3.80 -4.70
N HIS A 433 -11.25 4.53 -3.93
CA HIS A 433 -10.67 5.83 -4.32
C HIS A 433 -11.72 6.86 -4.69
N ASN A 434 -12.87 6.82 -4.08
CA ASN A 434 -13.89 7.86 -4.18
C ASN A 434 -13.38 9.17 -3.55
N LEU A 435 -13.95 10.31 -3.96
CA LEU A 435 -13.57 11.60 -3.40
C LEU A 435 -14.02 11.66 -1.95
N THR A 436 -13.09 11.59 -1.03
CA THR A 436 -13.33 11.56 0.41
C THR A 436 -12.90 12.89 1.02
N VAL A 437 -13.76 13.51 1.81
CA VAL A 437 -13.48 14.80 2.44
C VAL A 437 -13.79 14.71 3.93
N VAL A 438 -12.81 15.03 4.78
CA VAL A 438 -13.05 15.26 6.21
C VAL A 438 -13.07 16.77 6.43
N ALA A 439 -14.12 17.30 7.05
CA ALA A 439 -14.31 18.74 7.16
C ALA A 439 -14.95 19.16 8.48
N THR A 440 -14.69 20.39 8.89
CA THR A 440 -15.35 21.02 10.05
C THR A 440 -16.37 22.09 9.60
N GLY A 441 -16.52 22.34 8.30
CA GLY A 441 -17.50 23.27 7.73
C GLY A 441 -17.71 23.04 6.24
N GLU A 442 -18.90 23.39 5.75
CA GLU A 442 -19.30 23.16 4.35
C GLU A 442 -18.46 23.95 3.33
N ASP A 443 -18.10 25.18 3.63
CA ASP A 443 -17.28 25.99 2.71
C ASP A 443 -15.89 25.41 2.53
N ALA A 444 -15.25 24.99 3.65
CA ALA A 444 -13.95 24.32 3.60
C ALA A 444 -14.03 22.98 2.85
N LEU A 445 -15.13 22.22 3.06
CA LEU A 445 -15.38 20.96 2.34
C LEU A 445 -15.35 21.23 0.83
N ARG A 446 -16.13 22.22 0.38
CA ARG A 446 -16.25 22.56 -1.03
C ARG A 446 -14.91 23.02 -1.62
N GLU A 447 -14.18 23.86 -0.89
CA GLU A 447 -12.90 24.37 -1.36
C GLU A 447 -11.86 23.25 -1.50
N ALA A 448 -11.72 22.40 -0.48
CA ALA A 448 -10.75 21.29 -0.52
C ALA A 448 -11.10 20.32 -1.66
N ALA A 449 -12.37 19.96 -1.80
CA ALA A 449 -12.86 19.09 -2.87
C ALA A 449 -12.62 19.71 -4.25
N ALA A 450 -12.92 21.01 -4.41
CA ALA A 450 -12.73 21.72 -5.69
C ALA A 450 -11.26 21.70 -6.12
N ARG A 451 -10.33 21.87 -5.19
CA ARG A 451 -8.89 21.79 -5.49
C ARG A 451 -8.53 20.41 -6.05
N VAL A 452 -8.94 19.34 -5.36
CA VAL A 452 -8.64 17.97 -5.77
C VAL A 452 -9.25 17.64 -7.13
N VAL A 453 -10.52 18.06 -7.35
CA VAL A 453 -11.19 17.86 -8.65
C VAL A 453 -10.46 18.62 -9.76
N SER A 454 -10.02 19.87 -9.49
CA SER A 454 -9.32 20.68 -10.49
C SER A 454 -7.97 20.08 -10.91
N TRP A 455 -7.35 19.29 -10.05
CA TRP A 455 -6.08 18.60 -10.34
C TRP A 455 -6.27 17.25 -11.07
N GLY A 456 -7.51 16.80 -11.22
CA GLY A 456 -7.79 15.44 -11.74
C GLY A 456 -7.55 14.37 -10.70
N GLY A 457 -7.50 14.74 -9.42
CA GLY A 457 -7.22 13.86 -8.29
C GLY A 457 -6.06 14.37 -7.45
N GLY A 458 -6.00 13.93 -6.20
CA GLY A 458 -4.95 14.36 -5.29
C GLY A 458 -5.35 14.35 -3.83
N MET A 459 -4.56 15.04 -3.03
CA MET A 459 -4.79 15.30 -1.61
C MET A 459 -4.67 16.80 -1.37
N SER A 460 -5.61 17.41 -0.66
CA SER A 460 -5.58 18.85 -0.36
C SER A 460 -6.10 19.13 1.04
N LEU A 461 -5.32 19.85 1.83
CA LEU A 461 -5.78 20.43 3.09
C LEU A 461 -5.98 21.93 2.88
N VAL A 462 -7.12 22.44 3.34
CA VAL A 462 -7.48 23.86 3.34
C VAL A 462 -7.80 24.21 4.80
N ARG A 463 -7.20 25.27 5.32
CA ARG A 463 -7.46 25.76 6.67
C ARG A 463 -8.04 27.16 6.60
N GLU A 464 -8.90 27.51 7.56
CA GLU A 464 -9.55 28.82 7.61
C GLU A 464 -8.55 29.98 7.74
N ASP A 465 -7.39 29.74 8.34
CA ASP A 465 -6.33 30.76 8.49
C ASP A 465 -5.56 31.01 7.18
N GLY A 466 -5.96 30.37 6.09
CA GLY A 466 -5.32 30.49 4.79
C GLY A 466 -4.14 29.55 4.58
N ALA A 467 -3.74 28.81 5.61
CA ALA A 467 -2.70 27.79 5.47
C ALA A 467 -3.26 26.54 4.76
N GLY A 468 -2.37 25.70 4.30
CA GLY A 468 -2.75 24.45 3.65
C GLY A 468 -1.66 23.91 2.77
N ALA A 469 -1.85 22.69 2.32
CA ALA A 469 -0.87 22.01 1.45
C ALA A 469 -1.62 21.01 0.57
N GLY A 470 -0.96 20.54 -0.49
CA GLY A 470 -1.60 19.52 -1.32
C GLY A 470 -0.66 18.89 -2.32
N ILE A 471 -1.13 17.79 -2.89
CA ILE A 471 -0.39 16.96 -3.85
C ILE A 471 -1.36 16.59 -4.97
N ALA A 472 -1.04 16.98 -6.19
CA ALA A 472 -1.82 16.54 -7.36
C ALA A 472 -1.43 15.11 -7.74
N LEU A 473 -2.43 14.27 -7.96
CA LEU A 473 -2.28 12.86 -8.33
C LEU A 473 -3.09 12.56 -9.60
N PRO A 474 -2.70 13.15 -10.75
CA PRO A 474 -3.55 13.05 -11.96
C PRO A 474 -3.57 11.66 -12.59
N ILE A 475 -2.66 10.76 -12.23
CA ILE A 475 -2.68 9.39 -12.75
C ILE A 475 -3.71 8.60 -11.92
N GLY A 476 -4.93 8.53 -12.44
CA GLY A 476 -6.00 7.80 -11.79
C GLY A 476 -6.52 8.40 -10.49
N GLY A 477 -6.03 9.55 -10.08
CA GLY A 477 -6.32 10.11 -8.76
C GLY A 477 -5.49 9.50 -7.64
N VAL A 478 -4.49 8.66 -7.96
CA VAL A 478 -3.72 7.90 -6.96
C VAL A 478 -2.20 8.08 -7.09
N MET A 479 -1.68 8.47 -8.27
CA MET A 479 -0.24 8.65 -8.47
C MET A 479 0.07 10.00 -9.12
N SER A 480 1.28 10.51 -8.82
CA SER A 480 1.81 11.79 -9.33
C SER A 480 2.62 11.58 -10.61
N GLU A 481 2.64 12.59 -11.47
CA GLU A 481 3.52 12.68 -12.64
C GLU A 481 4.90 13.28 -12.30
N ARG A 482 5.07 13.75 -11.06
CA ARG A 482 6.24 14.53 -10.64
C ARG A 482 7.38 13.64 -10.14
N PRO A 483 8.61 14.18 -10.16
CA PRO A 483 9.76 13.49 -9.56
C PRO A 483 9.58 13.18 -8.07
N ALA A 484 10.20 12.09 -7.62
CA ALA A 484 10.10 11.62 -6.23
C ALA A 484 10.46 12.68 -5.20
N ASP A 485 11.50 13.48 -5.46
CA ASP A 485 11.94 14.52 -4.51
C ASP A 485 10.89 15.62 -4.33
N GLU A 486 10.18 15.97 -5.41
CA GLU A 486 9.09 16.97 -5.36
C GLU A 486 7.88 16.40 -4.60
N VAL A 487 7.49 15.15 -4.92
CA VAL A 487 6.37 14.50 -4.23
C VAL A 487 6.72 14.32 -2.75
N ALA A 488 7.93 13.88 -2.43
CA ALA A 488 8.39 13.71 -1.04
C ALA A 488 8.35 15.03 -0.25
N ARG A 489 8.72 16.14 -0.89
CA ARG A 489 8.61 17.45 -0.24
C ARG A 489 7.16 17.80 0.03
N ALA A 490 6.29 17.66 -0.98
CA ALA A 490 4.87 17.98 -0.84
C ALA A 490 4.18 17.08 0.21
N THR A 491 4.56 15.79 0.28
CA THR A 491 4.02 14.88 1.32
C THR A 491 4.45 15.30 2.71
N ARG A 492 5.72 15.68 2.89
CA ARG A 492 6.18 16.17 4.21
C ARG A 492 5.44 17.46 4.62
N GLU A 493 5.27 18.39 3.69
CA GLU A 493 4.52 19.63 3.93
C GLU A 493 3.07 19.31 4.32
N LEU A 494 2.41 18.45 3.56
CA LEU A 494 1.02 18.07 3.83
C LEU A 494 0.88 17.35 5.19
N ARG A 495 1.83 16.47 5.52
CA ARG A 495 1.85 15.76 6.82
C ARG A 495 1.98 16.77 7.98
N ALA A 496 2.86 17.76 7.84
CA ALA A 496 3.05 18.80 8.86
C ALA A 496 1.77 19.64 9.02
N GLU A 497 1.11 19.99 7.91
CA GLU A 497 -0.13 20.76 7.95
C GLU A 497 -1.31 19.95 8.53
N LEU A 498 -1.40 18.65 8.24
CA LEU A 498 -2.40 17.76 8.86
C LEU A 498 -2.23 17.70 10.38
N ALA A 499 -0.99 17.58 10.85
CA ALA A 499 -0.70 17.60 12.29
C ALA A 499 -1.08 18.97 12.92
N ALA A 500 -0.75 20.07 12.24
CA ALA A 500 -1.11 21.42 12.68
C ALA A 500 -2.63 21.66 12.67
N TRP A 501 -3.36 21.01 11.76
CA TRP A 501 -4.82 21.04 11.69
C TRP A 501 -5.45 20.27 12.85
N GLY A 502 -4.70 19.34 13.42
CA GLY A 502 -5.16 18.56 14.58
C GLY A 502 -5.47 17.08 14.26
N TRP A 503 -5.05 16.58 13.09
CA TRP A 503 -5.18 15.15 12.80
C TRP A 503 -4.05 14.41 13.53
N ASP A 504 -4.38 13.83 14.67
CA ASP A 504 -3.43 13.15 15.56
C ASP A 504 -3.42 11.65 15.27
N ASN A 505 -2.55 11.23 14.33
CA ASN A 505 -2.30 9.82 14.02
C ASN A 505 -0.88 9.69 13.47
N GLY A 506 -0.13 8.72 13.94
CA GLY A 506 1.25 8.51 13.52
C GLY A 506 1.41 8.21 12.02
N ASN A 507 0.36 7.71 11.36
CA ASN A 507 0.32 7.55 9.90
C ASN A 507 -0.92 8.25 9.34
N ALA A 508 -0.88 9.58 9.32
CA ALA A 508 -2.01 10.42 8.98
C ALA A 508 -2.63 10.06 7.61
N PHE A 509 -1.79 9.80 6.59
CA PHE A 509 -2.31 9.48 5.26
C PHE A 509 -3.11 8.18 5.28
N MET A 510 -2.56 7.13 5.87
CA MET A 510 -3.26 5.83 5.93
C MET A 510 -4.51 5.92 6.82
N SER A 511 -4.46 6.63 7.95
CA SER A 511 -5.65 6.74 8.80
C SER A 511 -6.78 7.52 8.13
N LEU A 512 -6.45 8.49 7.27
CA LEU A 512 -7.44 9.23 6.47
C LEU A 512 -7.95 8.38 5.30
N SER A 513 -7.04 7.75 4.54
CA SER A 513 -7.42 6.99 3.35
C SER A 513 -8.21 5.73 3.67
N THR A 514 -7.97 5.12 4.83
CA THR A 514 -8.67 3.88 5.22
C THR A 514 -10.01 4.12 5.94
N LEU A 515 -10.46 5.37 6.08
CA LEU A 515 -11.83 5.64 6.54
C LEU A 515 -12.86 4.95 5.64
N THR A 516 -12.51 4.75 4.36
CA THR A 516 -13.37 4.15 3.33
C THR A 516 -13.09 2.68 3.08
N LEU A 517 -12.09 2.07 3.73
CA LEU A 517 -11.65 0.70 3.45
C LEU A 517 -12.61 -0.32 4.10
N ALA A 518 -13.60 -0.76 3.34
CA ALA A 518 -14.73 -1.55 3.83
C ALA A 518 -14.36 -3.01 4.21
N VAL A 519 -13.07 -3.38 4.17
CA VAL A 519 -12.55 -4.66 4.66
C VAL A 519 -11.65 -4.50 5.89
N SER A 520 -11.42 -3.26 6.35
CA SER A 520 -10.62 -2.97 7.55
C SER A 520 -11.55 -2.68 8.76
N PRO A 521 -11.36 -3.33 9.92
CA PRO A 521 -12.25 -3.14 11.09
C PRO A 521 -12.31 -1.69 11.60
N SER A 522 -13.39 -1.26 12.27
CA SER A 522 -14.62 -2.07 12.48
C SER A 522 -15.81 -1.45 11.75
N VAL A 523 -15.98 -0.11 11.75
CA VAL A 523 -17.03 0.62 11.03
C VAL A 523 -16.34 1.55 10.03
N LYS A 524 -16.78 1.51 8.79
CA LYS A 524 -16.21 2.33 7.71
C LYS A 524 -17.35 3.05 6.96
N ILE A 525 -16.98 4.03 6.13
CA ILE A 525 -17.95 4.73 5.30
C ILE A 525 -17.57 4.57 3.83
N THR A 526 -18.54 4.24 2.99
CA THR A 526 -18.38 4.23 1.54
C THR A 526 -19.24 5.34 0.94
N ASP A 527 -19.21 5.50 -0.37
CA ASP A 527 -20.13 6.42 -1.08
C ASP A 527 -21.60 6.06 -0.87
N ARG A 528 -21.88 4.84 -0.39
CA ARG A 528 -23.25 4.32 -0.21
C ARG A 528 -23.73 4.34 1.25
N GLY A 529 -22.84 4.58 2.21
CA GLY A 529 -23.22 4.63 3.63
C GLY A 529 -22.21 3.98 4.56
N LEU A 530 -22.62 3.87 5.81
CA LEU A 530 -21.80 3.23 6.85
C LEU A 530 -21.88 1.71 6.75
N VAL A 531 -20.75 1.04 6.99
CA VAL A 531 -20.62 -0.42 6.89
C VAL A 531 -20.01 -0.97 8.18
N ARG A 532 -20.66 -1.96 8.78
CA ARG A 532 -20.06 -2.81 9.81
C ARG A 532 -19.27 -3.89 9.09
N VAL A 533 -17.95 -3.76 9.13
CA VAL A 533 -17.06 -4.56 8.30
C VAL A 533 -17.10 -6.04 8.67
N VAL A 534 -17.01 -6.33 9.97
CA VAL A 534 -16.94 -7.72 10.45
C VAL A 534 -18.23 -8.48 10.11
N GLU A 535 -19.38 -7.83 10.23
CA GLU A 535 -20.69 -8.42 9.94
C GLU A 535 -21.04 -8.37 8.44
N ARG A 536 -20.29 -7.63 7.65
CA ARG A 536 -20.58 -7.37 6.23
C ARG A 536 -22.01 -6.85 6.07
N ALA A 537 -22.35 -5.81 6.81
CA ALA A 537 -23.72 -5.31 6.90
C ALA A 537 -23.75 -3.78 6.90
N TRP A 538 -24.83 -3.24 6.35
CA TRP A 538 -25.08 -1.80 6.46
C TRP A 538 -25.28 -1.40 7.91
N GLU A 539 -24.66 -0.29 8.31
CA GLU A 539 -24.90 0.35 9.61
C GLU A 539 -25.86 1.50 9.38
N PRO A 540 -27.02 1.52 10.03
CA PRO A 540 -27.90 2.70 9.92
C PRO A 540 -27.19 3.97 10.35
N ALA A 541 -27.43 5.07 9.64
CA ALA A 541 -26.78 6.35 9.94
C ALA A 541 -27.22 6.90 11.31
N THR A 542 -28.39 6.55 11.77
CA THR A 542 -28.94 7.02 13.05
C THR A 542 -29.11 5.87 14.04
N VAL A 543 -29.01 6.22 15.31
CA VAL A 543 -29.32 5.32 16.42
C VAL A 543 -30.83 5.34 16.60
N GLY A 544 -31.50 4.17 16.46
CA GLY A 544 -32.96 4.05 16.52
C GLY A 544 -33.56 4.33 17.90
#